data_06e6c36d96bbf547149a5d471401db76
#
_entry.id   06e6c36d96bbf547149a5d471401db76
#
_cell.length_a   1.000
_cell.length_b   1.000
_cell.length_c   1.000
_cell.angle_alpha   90.00
_cell.angle_beta   90.00
_cell.angle_gamma   90.00
#
_symmetry.space_group_name_H-M   'P 1'
#
loop_
_entity.id
_entity.type
_entity.pdbx_description
1 polymer ?
#
loop_
_entity_poly.entity_id
_entity_poly.type
_entity_poly.pdbx_seq_one_letter_code
_entity_poly.pdbx_strand_id
1 'polypeptide(L)'
;MYVDAFLNALLFLGLDGINYNFEDSGYQQTDVVGFHQALYKRAKEIGFDSFHIGLYTSSSSLSARTANALYGTKANGKTADLMLNYSGGDFATQYMASSVQAAETAYGTADGLYAGGWYRHMDLSWPLLNQDEATKRCGLCLWGEHKISRFFQYVVGKDPMDMQTNYQKLLEKGFSGGYRTPIQRPAP
;
A
#
# COMPACT_ATOMS: atom_id res chain seq x y z
N MET A 1 26.04 10.51 6.77
CA MET A 1 26.34 9.44 7.77
C MET A 1 25.13 8.52 8.01
N TYR A 2 23.98 9.03 8.45
CA TYR A 2 22.82 8.16 8.72
C TYR A 2 22.20 7.53 7.46
N VAL A 3 22.15 8.24 6.34
CA VAL A 3 21.61 7.75 5.07
C VAL A 3 22.36 6.51 4.58
N ASP A 4 23.68 6.56 4.51
CA ASP A 4 24.47 5.40 4.07
C ASP A 4 24.38 4.23 5.05
N ALA A 5 24.40 4.51 6.37
CA ALA A 5 24.25 3.47 7.37
C ALA A 5 22.91 2.76 7.27
N PHE A 6 21.84 3.50 7.03
CA PHE A 6 20.50 2.95 6.86
C PHE A 6 20.40 2.06 5.62
N LEU A 7 20.84 2.56 4.45
CA LEU A 7 20.80 1.78 3.21
C LEU A 7 21.70 0.55 3.29
N ASN A 8 22.90 0.67 3.89
CA ASN A 8 23.79 -0.46 4.08
C ASN A 8 23.17 -1.54 4.99
N ALA A 9 22.42 -1.15 6.02
CA ALA A 9 21.70 -2.09 6.88
C ALA A 9 20.61 -2.85 6.10
N LEU A 10 19.85 -2.16 5.27
CA LEU A 10 18.84 -2.81 4.41
C LEU A 10 19.48 -3.78 3.43
N LEU A 11 20.53 -3.36 2.73
CA LEU A 11 21.27 -4.22 1.79
C LEU A 11 21.88 -5.43 2.48
N PHE A 12 22.46 -5.24 3.67
CA PHE A 12 23.01 -6.34 4.47
C PHE A 12 21.93 -7.37 4.88
N LEU A 13 20.72 -6.89 5.20
CA LEU A 13 19.59 -7.74 5.57
C LEU A 13 18.84 -8.32 4.36
N GLY A 14 19.18 -7.92 3.13
CA GLY A 14 18.48 -8.33 1.92
C GLY A 14 17.06 -7.76 1.82
N LEU A 15 16.83 -6.56 2.35
CA LEU A 15 15.55 -5.87 2.35
C LEU A 15 15.52 -4.80 1.26
N ASP A 16 14.38 -4.67 0.58
CA ASP A 16 14.16 -3.67 -0.46
C ASP A 16 13.71 -2.32 0.08
N GLY A 17 13.37 -2.24 1.36
CA GLY A 17 12.89 -0.99 1.95
C GLY A 17 12.33 -1.18 3.35
N ILE A 18 11.52 -0.22 3.78
CA ILE A 18 10.91 -0.22 5.11
C ILE A 18 9.50 0.34 5.06
N ASN A 19 8.62 -0.23 5.88
CA ASN A 19 7.28 0.29 6.12
C ASN A 19 7.16 0.82 7.54
N TYR A 20 6.58 2.02 7.68
CA TYR A 20 6.27 2.61 8.97
C TYR A 20 4.77 2.59 9.21
N ASN A 21 4.38 2.08 10.38
CA ASN A 21 3.06 2.40 10.92
C ASN A 21 3.15 3.75 11.63
N PHE A 22 2.62 4.80 11.01
CA PHE A 22 2.81 6.16 11.46
C PHE A 22 1.46 6.87 11.47
N GLU A 23 0.73 6.71 12.55
CA GLU A 23 -0.59 7.31 12.75
C GLU A 23 -0.52 8.67 13.45
N ASP A 24 0.66 9.09 13.82
CA ASP A 24 0.93 10.36 14.47
C ASP A 24 1.04 11.51 13.44
N SER A 25 0.58 12.70 13.80
CA SER A 25 0.72 13.91 12.98
C SER A 25 2.17 14.41 12.86
N GLY A 26 3.09 13.84 13.61
CA GLY A 26 4.49 14.27 13.69
C GLY A 26 5.33 14.09 12.43
N TYR A 27 4.93 13.25 11.48
CA TYR A 27 5.71 13.02 10.27
C TYR A 27 5.47 14.02 9.13
N GLN A 28 4.70 15.02 9.37
CA GLN A 28 4.71 16.22 8.52
C GLN A 28 5.93 17.10 8.77
N GLN A 29 6.83 16.64 9.66
CA GLN A 29 8.06 17.36 9.99
C GLN A 29 9.01 17.32 8.80
N THR A 30 9.53 18.48 8.48
CA THR A 30 10.47 18.74 7.38
C THR A 30 11.68 17.79 7.40
N ASP A 31 12.13 17.41 8.59
CA ASP A 31 13.30 16.56 8.78
C ASP A 31 13.06 15.12 8.32
N VAL A 32 11.88 14.55 8.59
CA VAL A 32 11.51 13.20 8.13
C VAL A 32 11.40 13.16 6.61
N VAL A 33 10.72 14.14 6.04
CA VAL A 33 10.58 14.27 4.58
C VAL A 33 11.95 14.44 3.92
N GLY A 34 12.79 15.31 4.46
CA GLY A 34 14.15 15.53 3.97
C GLY A 34 15.03 14.26 4.06
N PHE A 35 14.89 13.49 5.14
CA PHE A 35 15.60 12.23 5.31
C PHE A 35 15.15 11.18 4.28
N HIS A 36 13.85 11.03 4.06
CA HIS A 36 13.32 10.10 3.06
C HIS A 36 13.79 10.46 1.64
N GLN A 37 13.73 11.74 1.28
CA GLN A 37 14.22 12.21 -0.02
C GLN A 37 15.72 11.95 -0.19
N ALA A 38 16.51 12.16 0.85
CA ALA A 38 17.95 11.84 0.85
C ALA A 38 18.19 10.33 0.68
N LEU A 39 17.39 9.47 1.30
CA LEU A 39 17.45 8.02 1.13
C LEU A 39 17.16 7.63 -0.33
N TYR A 40 16.07 8.11 -0.92
CA TYR A 40 15.75 7.81 -2.33
C TYR A 40 16.83 8.28 -3.29
N LYS A 41 17.34 9.50 -3.08
CA LYS A 41 18.44 10.03 -3.89
C LYS A 41 19.67 9.14 -3.77
N ARG A 42 20.07 8.79 -2.57
CA ARG A 42 21.26 7.99 -2.33
C ARG A 42 21.11 6.54 -2.80
N ALA A 43 19.93 5.94 -2.62
CA ALA A 43 19.62 4.61 -3.16
C ALA A 43 19.82 4.56 -4.67
N LYS A 44 19.32 5.55 -5.40
CA LYS A 44 19.51 5.68 -6.84
C LYS A 44 21.00 5.81 -7.22
N GLU A 45 21.77 6.62 -6.47
CA GLU A 45 23.21 6.81 -6.72
C GLU A 45 24.02 5.51 -6.58
N ILE A 46 23.62 4.61 -5.68
CA ILE A 46 24.30 3.33 -5.44
C ILE A 46 23.68 2.15 -6.23
N GLY A 47 22.70 2.41 -7.10
CA GLY A 47 22.04 1.37 -7.90
C GLY A 47 21.08 0.48 -7.13
N PHE A 48 20.53 0.96 -5.99
CA PHE A 48 19.52 0.26 -5.21
C PHE A 48 18.13 0.60 -5.73
N ASP A 49 17.81 0.12 -6.93
CA ASP A 49 16.61 0.51 -7.68
C ASP A 49 15.30 -0.01 -7.08
N SER A 50 15.34 -1.11 -6.32
CA SER A 50 14.19 -1.65 -5.62
C SER A 50 13.83 -0.91 -4.32
N PHE A 51 14.66 0.07 -3.90
CA PHE A 51 14.45 0.79 -2.64
C PHE A 51 13.10 1.52 -2.59
N HIS A 52 12.36 1.29 -1.51
CA HIS A 52 11.12 2.00 -1.24
C HIS A 52 10.90 2.26 0.26
N ILE A 53 10.10 3.28 0.54
CA ILE A 53 9.62 3.60 1.88
C ILE A 53 8.10 3.60 1.82
N GLY A 54 7.46 2.77 2.63
CA GLY A 54 6.02 2.76 2.81
C GLY A 54 5.60 3.47 4.10
N LEU A 55 4.58 4.32 4.02
CA LEU A 55 3.96 4.97 5.17
C LEU A 55 2.49 4.57 5.25
N TYR A 56 2.08 3.98 6.37
CA TYR A 56 0.67 3.88 6.71
C TYR A 56 0.19 5.22 7.27
N THR A 57 -0.89 5.77 6.71
CA THR A 57 -1.43 7.07 7.12
C THR A 57 -2.68 6.90 7.96
N SER A 58 -2.95 7.86 8.86
CA SER A 58 -4.21 7.92 9.61
C SER A 58 -5.40 8.36 8.76
N SER A 59 -5.17 8.83 7.53
CA SER A 59 -6.21 9.32 6.62
C SER A 59 -6.60 8.27 5.59
N SER A 60 -7.89 8.12 5.33
CA SER A 60 -8.45 7.29 4.25
C SER A 60 -8.44 7.98 2.88
N SER A 61 -8.01 9.24 2.83
CA SER A 61 -7.90 10.02 1.58
C SER A 61 -6.59 10.79 1.51
N LEU A 62 -6.14 11.04 0.29
CA LEU A 62 -4.97 11.86 0.02
C LEU A 62 -5.40 13.26 -0.43
N SER A 63 -5.11 14.26 0.40
CA SER A 63 -5.27 15.67 0.01
C SER A 63 -4.07 16.15 -0.80
N ALA A 64 -4.23 17.25 -1.56
CA ALA A 64 -3.12 17.89 -2.26
C ALA A 64 -1.97 18.28 -1.30
N ARG A 65 -2.29 18.76 -0.09
CA ARG A 65 -1.29 19.10 0.93
C ARG A 65 -0.49 17.87 1.36
N THR A 66 -1.19 16.77 1.67
CA THR A 66 -0.56 15.53 2.11
C THR A 66 0.24 14.88 0.97
N ALA A 67 -0.26 14.93 -0.27
CA ALA A 67 0.46 14.45 -1.42
C ALA A 67 1.80 15.17 -1.59
N ASN A 68 1.80 16.50 -1.54
CA ASN A 68 3.02 17.30 -1.65
C ASN A 68 4.02 17.03 -0.50
N ALA A 69 3.53 16.81 0.71
CA ALA A 69 4.39 16.60 1.87
C ALA A 69 4.93 15.17 1.97
N LEU A 70 4.07 14.16 1.81
CA LEU A 70 4.41 12.77 2.16
C LEU A 70 4.60 11.86 0.95
N TYR A 71 3.90 12.10 -0.15
CA TYR A 71 4.02 11.25 -1.33
C TYR A 71 5.20 11.64 -2.21
N GLY A 72 5.37 12.94 -2.39
CA GLY A 72 6.44 13.53 -3.18
C GLY A 72 5.93 14.52 -4.22
N THR A 73 6.86 15.20 -4.87
CA THR A 73 6.55 16.16 -5.94
C THR A 73 7.45 15.93 -7.15
N LYS A 74 7.02 16.41 -8.31
CA LYS A 74 7.85 16.40 -9.53
C LYS A 74 9.19 17.11 -9.35
N ALA A 75 9.21 18.13 -8.51
CA ALA A 75 10.42 18.93 -8.27
C ALA A 75 11.38 18.25 -7.29
N ASN A 76 10.85 17.63 -6.23
CA ASN A 76 11.67 17.11 -5.12
C ASN A 76 11.85 15.59 -5.14
N GLY A 77 11.15 14.92 -6.07
CA GLY A 77 11.17 13.46 -6.15
C GLY A 77 10.20 12.78 -5.18
N LYS A 78 10.31 11.47 -5.09
CA LYS A 78 9.51 10.63 -4.20
C LYS A 78 9.88 10.87 -2.74
N THR A 79 8.87 10.85 -1.86
CA THR A 79 9.09 10.90 -0.40
C THR A 79 8.73 9.57 0.25
N ALA A 80 7.58 8.99 -0.11
CA ALA A 80 7.17 7.66 0.33
C ALA A 80 6.05 7.10 -0.54
N ASP A 81 5.88 5.79 -0.50
CA ASP A 81 4.64 5.13 -0.88
C ASP A 81 3.64 5.27 0.26
N LEU A 82 2.38 5.49 -0.07
CA LEU A 82 1.36 5.77 0.95
C LEU A 82 0.30 4.68 0.99
N MET A 83 0.11 4.12 2.17
CA MET A 83 -1.00 3.23 2.48
C MET A 83 -2.08 4.02 3.22
N LEU A 84 -3.20 4.26 2.52
CA LEU A 84 -4.33 4.99 3.09
C LEU A 84 -5.10 4.12 4.08
N ASN A 85 -5.62 4.74 5.13
CA ASN A 85 -6.38 4.07 6.17
C ASN A 85 -7.67 3.44 5.61
N TYR A 86 -8.05 2.32 6.17
CA TYR A 86 -9.25 1.53 5.82
C TYR A 86 -10.55 2.09 6.39
N SER A 87 -10.57 3.30 6.94
CA SER A 87 -11.78 4.03 7.37
C SER A 87 -12.78 3.23 8.21
N GLY A 88 -12.30 2.64 9.31
CA GLY A 88 -13.17 1.91 10.25
C GLY A 88 -13.50 0.48 9.88
N GLY A 89 -12.84 -0.06 8.87
CA GLY A 89 -12.98 -1.46 8.45
C GLY A 89 -13.42 -1.63 7.01
N ASP A 90 -13.94 -0.57 6.41
CA ASP A 90 -14.39 -0.59 5.04
C ASP A 90 -13.35 0.07 4.13
N PHE A 91 -13.30 -0.44 2.93
CA PHE A 91 -12.47 0.14 1.90
C PHE A 91 -13.03 1.50 1.47
N ALA A 92 -12.27 2.56 1.64
CA ALA A 92 -12.72 3.92 1.36
C ALA A 92 -12.69 4.25 -0.15
N THR A 93 -13.41 3.47 -0.95
CA THR A 93 -13.46 3.63 -2.43
C THR A 93 -13.91 5.01 -2.85
N GLN A 94 -14.77 5.64 -2.08
CA GLN A 94 -15.28 6.99 -2.34
C GLN A 94 -14.19 8.06 -2.42
N TYR A 95 -13.02 7.82 -1.84
CA TYR A 95 -11.90 8.76 -1.85
C TYR A 95 -10.81 8.40 -2.85
N MET A 96 -10.92 7.27 -3.54
CA MET A 96 -9.83 6.79 -4.39
C MET A 96 -9.58 7.67 -5.60
N ALA A 97 -10.62 8.08 -6.31
CA ALA A 97 -10.47 8.94 -7.49
C ALA A 97 -9.77 10.26 -7.14
N SER A 98 -10.21 10.93 -6.06
CA SER A 98 -9.59 12.17 -5.59
C SER A 98 -8.16 11.98 -5.09
N SER A 99 -7.88 10.84 -4.44
CA SER A 99 -6.55 10.51 -3.92
C SER A 99 -5.57 10.23 -5.06
N VAL A 100 -5.98 9.47 -6.07
CA VAL A 100 -5.19 9.24 -7.29
C VAL A 100 -4.91 10.56 -8.00
N GLN A 101 -5.93 11.41 -8.17
CA GLN A 101 -5.77 12.73 -8.78
C GLN A 101 -4.77 13.61 -8.00
N ALA A 102 -4.81 13.57 -6.67
CA ALA A 102 -3.87 14.32 -5.83
C ALA A 102 -2.42 13.82 -6.01
N ALA A 103 -2.21 12.50 -6.03
CA ALA A 103 -0.89 11.90 -6.27
C ALA A 103 -0.33 12.26 -7.65
N GLU A 104 -1.14 12.11 -8.71
CA GLU A 104 -0.75 12.42 -10.09
C GLU A 104 -0.46 13.91 -10.29
N THR A 105 -1.23 14.77 -9.65
CA THR A 105 -1.00 16.22 -9.71
C THR A 105 0.32 16.60 -9.04
N ALA A 106 0.60 16.03 -7.87
CA ALA A 106 1.82 16.32 -7.11
C ALA A 106 3.07 15.71 -7.75
N TYR A 107 3.05 14.42 -8.04
CA TYR A 107 4.23 13.65 -8.43
C TYR A 107 4.25 13.22 -9.91
N GLY A 108 3.09 13.05 -10.52
CA GLY A 108 2.94 12.66 -11.94
C GLY A 108 2.41 11.24 -12.15
N THR A 109 2.38 10.42 -11.11
CA THR A 109 1.83 9.06 -11.12
C THR A 109 1.22 8.73 -9.77
N ALA A 110 0.32 7.75 -9.73
CA ALA A 110 -0.21 7.18 -8.50
C ALA A 110 0.51 5.87 -8.08
N ASP A 111 1.63 5.53 -8.71
CA ASP A 111 2.43 4.37 -8.35
C ASP A 111 2.95 4.49 -6.91
N GLY A 112 2.68 3.46 -6.09
CA GLY A 112 2.97 3.51 -4.66
C GLY A 112 1.88 4.17 -3.80
N LEU A 113 0.71 4.45 -4.38
CA LEU A 113 -0.48 4.77 -3.61
C LEU A 113 -1.31 3.50 -3.41
N TYR A 114 -1.61 3.17 -2.16
CA TYR A 114 -2.36 1.98 -1.79
C TYR A 114 -3.60 2.35 -0.99
N ALA A 115 -4.72 1.75 -1.36
CA ALA A 115 -5.93 1.80 -0.56
C ALA A 115 -5.88 0.71 0.51
N GLY A 116 -6.10 1.07 1.75
CA GLY A 116 -6.19 0.13 2.86
C GLY A 116 -7.56 -0.54 2.89
N GLY A 117 -7.56 -1.87 2.98
CA GLY A 117 -8.74 -2.66 3.26
C GLY A 117 -8.57 -3.44 4.55
N TRP A 118 -9.54 -3.39 5.45
CA TRP A 118 -9.46 -4.14 6.69
C TRP A 118 -10.02 -5.56 6.51
N TYR A 119 -9.16 -6.53 6.64
CA TYR A 119 -9.47 -7.94 6.48
C TYR A 119 -10.49 -8.52 7.48
N ARG A 120 -10.84 -7.75 8.49
CA ARG A 120 -11.81 -8.12 9.53
C ARG A 120 -13.20 -8.42 8.97
N HIS A 121 -13.59 -7.68 7.95
CA HIS A 121 -14.84 -7.87 7.25
C HIS A 121 -14.53 -8.39 5.85
N MET A 122 -14.26 -9.69 5.75
CA MET A 122 -14.08 -10.34 4.46
C MET A 122 -15.40 -10.42 3.69
N ASP A 123 -16.19 -9.36 3.80
CA ASP A 123 -17.31 -9.14 2.97
C ASP A 123 -16.82 -8.75 1.57
N LEU A 124 -16.92 -9.70 0.68
CA LEU A 124 -16.53 -9.53 -0.71
C LEU A 124 -17.49 -8.66 -1.53
N SER A 125 -18.42 -8.04 -0.88
CA SER A 125 -19.24 -6.98 -1.49
C SER A 125 -18.45 -5.68 -1.69
N TRP A 126 -17.17 -5.66 -1.27
CA TRP A 126 -16.29 -4.54 -1.57
C TRP A 126 -16.37 -4.21 -3.06
N PRO A 127 -16.86 -3.03 -3.41
CA PRO A 127 -16.83 -2.57 -4.79
C PRO A 127 -15.38 -2.24 -5.15
N LEU A 128 -14.58 -3.30 -5.28
CA LEU A 128 -13.15 -3.18 -5.41
C LEU A 128 -12.79 -2.60 -6.76
N LEU A 129 -11.82 -1.71 -6.71
CA LEU A 129 -10.81 -1.37 -7.72
C LEU A 129 -11.25 -1.30 -9.20
N ASN A 130 -12.49 -1.65 -9.53
CA ASN A 130 -12.96 -1.77 -10.90
C ASN A 130 -14.06 -0.80 -11.28
N GLN A 131 -14.42 0.13 -10.38
CA GLN A 131 -15.56 0.99 -10.65
C GLN A 131 -15.23 2.17 -11.55
N ASP A 132 -13.96 2.57 -11.57
CA ASP A 132 -13.49 3.62 -12.47
C ASP A 132 -12.00 3.46 -12.80
N GLU A 133 -11.55 4.16 -13.82
CA GLU A 133 -10.15 4.10 -14.26
C GLU A 133 -9.17 4.67 -13.22
N ALA A 134 -9.62 5.54 -12.33
CA ALA A 134 -8.76 6.08 -11.28
C ALA A 134 -8.46 5.03 -10.21
N THR A 135 -9.46 4.26 -9.77
CA THR A 135 -9.27 3.19 -8.77
C THR A 135 -8.38 2.07 -9.27
N LYS A 136 -8.35 1.82 -10.58
CA LYS A 136 -7.44 0.84 -11.19
C LYS A 136 -5.97 1.23 -11.14
N ARG A 137 -5.67 2.51 -10.87
CA ARG A 137 -4.32 3.05 -10.83
C ARG A 137 -3.70 3.09 -9.45
N CYS A 138 -4.41 2.64 -8.42
CA CYS A 138 -3.85 2.48 -7.08
C CYS A 138 -3.72 1.00 -6.71
N GLY A 139 -2.81 0.71 -5.78
CA GLY A 139 -2.67 -0.62 -5.20
C GLY A 139 -3.68 -0.88 -4.10
N LEU A 140 -3.78 -2.13 -3.68
CA LEU A 140 -4.56 -2.55 -2.52
C LEU A 140 -3.62 -3.06 -1.44
N CYS A 141 -3.77 -2.56 -0.22
CA CYS A 141 -3.11 -3.07 0.97
C CYS A 141 -4.16 -3.72 1.87
N LEU A 142 -4.07 -5.02 2.06
CA LEU A 142 -4.92 -5.72 3.01
C LEU A 142 -4.28 -5.69 4.39
N TRP A 143 -5.01 -5.13 5.33
CA TRP A 143 -4.61 -5.05 6.73
C TRP A 143 -5.54 -5.90 7.60
N GLY A 144 -4.99 -6.63 8.55
CA GLY A 144 -5.81 -7.31 9.55
C GLY A 144 -5.07 -8.34 10.36
N GLU A 145 -5.52 -8.49 11.61
CA GLU A 145 -5.09 -9.55 12.48
C GLU A 145 -5.75 -10.87 12.06
N HIS A 146 -4.94 -11.82 11.68
CA HIS A 146 -5.38 -13.19 11.44
C HIS A 146 -5.57 -13.92 12.76
N LYS A 147 -6.65 -13.63 13.46
CA LYS A 147 -7.10 -14.58 14.48
C LYS A 147 -7.66 -15.79 13.74
N ILE A 148 -7.05 -16.94 13.95
CA ILE A 148 -7.48 -18.22 13.35
C ILE A 148 -9.00 -18.40 13.48
N SER A 149 -9.59 -18.04 14.62
CA SER A 149 -11.04 -18.09 14.84
C SER A 149 -11.87 -17.22 13.88
N ARG A 150 -11.31 -16.12 13.37
CA ARG A 150 -12.01 -15.27 12.39
C ARG A 150 -11.83 -15.79 10.98
N PHE A 151 -10.66 -16.29 10.64
CA PHE A 151 -10.44 -16.94 9.37
C PHE A 151 -11.50 -18.04 9.13
N PHE A 152 -11.72 -18.90 10.12
CA PHE A 152 -12.71 -19.97 10.04
C PHE A 152 -14.17 -19.50 10.05
N GLN A 153 -14.46 -18.28 10.46
CA GLN A 153 -15.81 -17.70 10.34
C GLN A 153 -16.17 -17.30 8.92
N TYR A 154 -15.20 -16.91 8.12
CA TYR A 154 -15.42 -16.35 6.79
C TYR A 154 -15.06 -17.32 5.65
N VAL A 155 -14.22 -18.29 5.94
CA VAL A 155 -13.81 -19.31 4.98
C VAL A 155 -14.43 -20.62 5.38
N VAL A 156 -15.64 -20.86 4.92
CA VAL A 156 -16.37 -22.12 5.18
C VAL A 156 -16.03 -23.11 4.10
N GLY A 157 -15.67 -24.33 4.49
CA GLY A 157 -15.40 -25.44 3.58
C GLY A 157 -15.70 -26.78 4.25
N LYS A 158 -15.86 -27.82 3.45
CA LYS A 158 -16.17 -29.18 3.90
C LYS A 158 -14.96 -29.85 4.57
N ASP A 159 -13.78 -29.46 4.12
CA ASP A 159 -12.49 -29.94 4.58
C ASP A 159 -11.42 -28.86 4.41
N PRO A 160 -10.19 -29.04 4.90
CA PRO A 160 -9.13 -28.05 4.80
C PRO A 160 -8.78 -27.63 3.38
N MET A 161 -8.86 -28.52 2.40
CA MET A 161 -8.57 -28.21 1.00
C MET A 161 -9.67 -27.33 0.36
N ASP A 162 -10.92 -27.62 0.69
CA ASP A 162 -12.05 -26.81 0.24
C ASP A 162 -12.00 -25.41 0.88
N MET A 163 -11.63 -25.32 2.15
CA MET A 163 -11.41 -24.06 2.84
C MET A 163 -10.28 -23.25 2.19
N GLN A 164 -9.16 -23.86 1.86
CA GLN A 164 -8.05 -23.20 1.16
C GLN A 164 -8.49 -22.71 -0.22
N THR A 165 -9.23 -23.52 -0.96
CA THR A 165 -9.78 -23.14 -2.28
C THR A 165 -10.73 -21.95 -2.18
N ASN A 166 -11.60 -21.94 -1.18
CA ASN A 166 -12.53 -20.85 -0.95
C ASN A 166 -11.81 -19.57 -0.51
N TYR A 167 -10.77 -19.69 0.30
CA TYR A 167 -9.90 -18.57 0.67
C TYR A 167 -9.17 -17.99 -0.54
N GLN A 168 -8.63 -18.83 -1.40
CA GLN A 168 -7.98 -18.38 -2.62
C GLN A 168 -8.95 -17.64 -3.55
N LYS A 169 -10.14 -18.19 -3.78
CA LYS A 169 -11.20 -17.50 -4.54
C LYS A 169 -11.57 -16.16 -3.95
N LEU A 170 -11.60 -16.09 -2.63
CA LEU A 170 -11.84 -14.87 -1.88
C LEU A 170 -10.78 -13.81 -2.16
N LEU A 171 -9.51 -14.18 -2.05
CA LEU A 171 -8.39 -13.29 -2.36
C LEU A 171 -8.38 -12.86 -3.83
N GLU A 172 -8.60 -13.80 -4.73
CA GLU A 172 -8.65 -13.51 -6.17
C GLU A 172 -9.75 -12.50 -6.49
N LYS A 173 -10.94 -12.69 -5.93
CA LYS A 173 -12.05 -11.74 -6.08
C LYS A 173 -11.70 -10.39 -5.46
N GLY A 174 -11.09 -10.37 -4.28
CA GLY A 174 -10.66 -9.17 -3.59
C GLY A 174 -9.61 -8.39 -4.39
N PHE A 175 -8.55 -9.04 -4.85
CA PHE A 175 -7.43 -8.39 -5.53
C PHE A 175 -7.66 -8.11 -7.00
N SER A 176 -8.51 -8.89 -7.68
CA SER A 176 -8.72 -8.75 -9.12
C SER A 176 -10.10 -8.23 -9.49
N GLY A 177 -10.98 -8.04 -8.50
CA GLY A 177 -12.38 -7.68 -8.75
C GLY A 177 -13.12 -8.70 -9.61
N GLY A 178 -12.61 -9.94 -9.67
CA GLY A 178 -13.15 -11.00 -10.52
C GLY A 178 -12.74 -10.94 -12.00
N TYR A 179 -11.86 -10.00 -12.37
CA TYR A 179 -11.44 -9.81 -13.77
C TYR A 179 -10.16 -10.54 -14.15
N ARG A 180 -9.43 -11.07 -13.18
CA ARG A 180 -8.25 -11.89 -13.46
C ARG A 180 -8.47 -13.29 -12.93
N THR A 181 -8.23 -14.25 -13.78
CA THR A 181 -7.96 -15.64 -13.39
C THR A 181 -6.72 -15.68 -12.47
N PRO A 182 -6.56 -16.75 -11.69
CA PRO A 182 -5.58 -16.84 -10.60
C PRO A 182 -4.24 -16.24 -10.96
N ILE A 183 -3.63 -15.55 -9.98
CA ILE A 183 -2.24 -15.13 -10.10
C ILE A 183 -1.41 -16.40 -10.32
N GLN A 184 -1.16 -16.70 -11.59
CA GLN A 184 -0.20 -17.74 -11.94
C GLN A 184 1.17 -17.18 -11.56
N ARG A 185 1.70 -17.64 -10.43
CA ARG A 185 3.11 -17.46 -10.19
C ARG A 185 3.84 -18.21 -11.31
N PRO A 186 4.81 -17.58 -11.98
CA PRO A 186 5.73 -18.34 -12.80
C PRO A 186 6.29 -19.45 -11.92
N ALA A 187 6.31 -20.64 -12.43
CA ALA A 187 7.01 -21.75 -11.76
C ALA A 187 8.47 -21.32 -11.53
N PRO A 188 9.06 -21.66 -10.37
CA PRO A 188 10.46 -21.35 -10.12
C PRO A 188 11.37 -22.02 -11.13
#